data_e01dff004af547afb174fa8393281811
#
_entry.id   e01dff004af547afb174fa8393281811
#
_cell.length_a   1.000
_cell.length_b   1.000
_cell.length_c   1.000
_cell.angle_alpha   90.00
_cell.angle_beta   90.00
_cell.angle_gamma   90.00
#
_symmetry.space_group_name_H-M   'P 1'
#
loop_
_entity.id
_entity.type
_entity.pdbx_description
1 polymer ?
#
loop_
_entity_poly.entity_id
_entity_poly.type
_entity_poly.pdbx_seq_one_letter_code
_entity_poly.pdbx_strand_id
1 'polypeptide(L)'
;MANQLKTNNTECIVVDIQERLMPVLHASEVMLQSCIVLLKGLNKLNVPIQVTEQYPKGLGKTLPEIAELTKNAPVYEKTRFSAYLPEIEKKLANRQVRNVILVGAETHVCMLQTVLDLTRAGIQVYVPFECTSSRKLQNKDNALQQMRDAGAVVSNVESVLFQLLQDAKHEAFKEISGLIR
;
A
#
# COMPACT_ATOMS: atom_id res chain seq x y z
N MET A 1 -8.53 17.06 -9.81
CA MET A 1 -8.14 17.32 -8.40
C MET A 1 -8.09 15.99 -7.67
N ALA A 2 -7.01 15.74 -6.91
CA ALA A 2 -6.91 14.52 -6.10
C ALA A 2 -8.05 14.47 -5.08
N ASN A 3 -8.67 13.30 -4.91
CA ASN A 3 -9.70 13.10 -3.90
C ASN A 3 -9.05 13.14 -2.51
N GLN A 4 -9.65 13.84 -1.56
CA GLN A 4 -9.18 13.85 -0.19
C GLN A 4 -9.27 12.44 0.42
N LEU A 5 -8.21 12.00 1.10
CA LEU A 5 -8.21 10.76 1.87
C LEU A 5 -9.22 10.85 3.02
N LYS A 6 -10.15 9.89 3.06
CA LYS A 6 -11.12 9.71 4.15
C LYS A 6 -11.27 8.22 4.44
N THR A 7 -11.46 7.85 5.68
CA THR A 7 -11.55 6.44 6.08
C THR A 7 -12.68 5.68 5.39
N ASN A 8 -13.79 6.35 5.07
CA ASN A 8 -14.97 5.75 4.44
C ASN A 8 -14.87 5.58 2.90
N ASN A 9 -13.87 6.17 2.25
CA ASN A 9 -13.69 6.07 0.79
C ASN A 9 -12.30 5.54 0.38
N THR A 10 -11.55 4.99 1.34
CA THR A 10 -10.16 4.55 1.17
C THR A 10 -10.01 3.09 1.55
N GLU A 11 -9.21 2.35 0.79
CA GLU A 11 -8.69 1.01 1.15
C GLU A 11 -7.17 0.97 0.96
N CYS A 12 -6.52 0.02 1.64
CA CYS A 12 -5.11 -0.26 1.44
C CYS A 12 -4.93 -1.59 0.69
N ILE A 13 -4.02 -1.61 -0.27
CA ILE A 13 -3.57 -2.85 -0.92
C ILE A 13 -2.09 -3.05 -0.59
N VAL A 14 -1.80 -4.17 0.06
CA VAL A 14 -0.44 -4.64 0.37
C VAL A 14 0.00 -5.60 -0.73
N VAL A 15 1.03 -5.22 -1.47
CA VAL A 15 1.49 -5.93 -2.67
C VAL A 15 2.77 -6.69 -2.37
N ASP A 16 2.68 -8.01 -2.35
CA ASP A 16 3.80 -8.97 -2.49
C ASP A 16 4.97 -8.75 -1.50
N ILE A 17 4.67 -8.43 -0.23
CA ILE A 17 5.69 -8.34 0.84
C ILE A 17 6.00 -9.77 1.34
N GLN A 18 6.80 -10.51 0.56
CA GLN A 18 6.98 -11.95 0.69
C GLN A 18 8.41 -12.34 1.11
N GLU A 19 8.51 -13.53 1.73
CA GLU A 19 9.72 -14.07 2.37
C GLU A 19 10.96 -14.08 1.48
N ARG A 20 10.83 -14.47 0.21
CA ARG A 20 11.96 -14.59 -0.73
C ARG A 20 12.20 -13.34 -1.57
N LEU A 21 11.24 -12.41 -1.60
CA LEU A 21 11.40 -11.14 -2.30
C LEU A 21 12.07 -10.08 -1.42
N MET A 22 11.64 -9.96 -0.18
CA MET A 22 12.11 -8.91 0.73
C MET A 22 13.63 -8.89 0.93
N PRO A 23 14.34 -10.05 1.10
CA PRO A 23 15.80 -10.02 1.35
C PRO A 23 16.64 -9.44 0.22
N VAL A 24 16.12 -9.40 -1.01
CA VAL A 24 16.87 -8.89 -2.17
C VAL A 24 16.56 -7.43 -2.51
N LEU A 25 15.63 -6.80 -1.78
CA LEU A 25 15.25 -5.41 -2.00
C LEU A 25 16.21 -4.44 -1.31
N HIS A 26 16.42 -3.29 -1.94
CA HIS A 26 17.18 -2.19 -1.33
C HIS A 26 16.45 -1.67 -0.08
N ALA A 27 17.18 -1.57 1.04
CA ALA A 27 16.68 -1.06 2.32
C ALA A 27 15.34 -1.71 2.77
N SER A 28 15.20 -3.02 2.59
CA SER A 28 13.96 -3.76 2.86
C SER A 28 13.49 -3.67 4.31
N GLU A 29 14.42 -3.61 5.28
CA GLU A 29 14.08 -3.47 6.70
C GLU A 29 13.43 -2.11 6.99
N VAL A 30 13.96 -1.03 6.41
CA VAL A 30 13.38 0.32 6.55
C VAL A 30 11.98 0.37 5.94
N MET A 31 11.82 -0.22 4.75
CA MET A 31 10.52 -0.36 4.10
C MET A 31 9.54 -1.16 4.99
N LEU A 32 9.97 -2.29 5.55
CA LEU A 32 9.12 -3.12 6.41
C LEU A 32 8.65 -2.36 7.65
N GLN A 33 9.54 -1.63 8.33
CA GLN A 33 9.17 -0.82 9.49
C GLN A 33 8.16 0.28 9.13
N SER A 34 8.34 0.95 8.00
CA SER A 34 7.40 1.95 7.51
C SER A 34 6.01 1.35 7.21
N CYS A 35 5.98 0.15 6.59
CA CYS A 35 4.74 -0.58 6.37
C CYS A 35 4.05 -0.97 7.69
N ILE A 36 4.81 -1.43 8.68
CA ILE A 36 4.27 -1.77 10.02
C ILE A 36 3.61 -0.56 10.66
N VAL A 37 4.28 0.60 10.66
CA VAL A 37 3.73 1.85 11.21
C VAL A 37 2.44 2.23 10.50
N LEU A 38 2.46 2.23 9.17
CA LEU A 38 1.27 2.55 8.38
C LEU A 38 0.11 1.60 8.68
N LEU A 39 0.34 0.28 8.62
CA LEU A 39 -0.72 -0.72 8.83
C LEU A 39 -1.31 -0.66 10.24
N LYS A 40 -0.50 -0.41 11.27
CA LYS A 40 -1.01 -0.15 12.63
C LYS A 40 -1.94 1.06 12.65
N GLY A 41 -1.56 2.16 12.02
CA GLY A 41 -2.39 3.36 11.90
C GLY A 41 -3.69 3.09 11.13
N LEU A 42 -3.62 2.39 10.00
CA LEU A 42 -4.79 2.04 9.20
C LEU A 42 -5.76 1.12 9.94
N ASN A 43 -5.25 0.12 10.68
CA ASN A 43 -6.06 -0.73 11.54
C ASN A 43 -6.77 0.08 12.64
N LYS A 44 -6.07 1.01 13.28
CA LYS A 44 -6.65 1.91 14.29
C LYS A 44 -7.77 2.79 13.70
N LEU A 45 -7.64 3.19 12.45
CA LEU A 45 -8.62 4.00 11.73
C LEU A 45 -9.70 3.17 11.02
N ASN A 46 -9.68 1.84 11.18
CA ASN A 46 -10.60 0.91 10.51
C ASN A 46 -10.60 1.05 8.97
N VAL A 47 -9.46 1.39 8.37
CA VAL A 47 -9.30 1.39 6.91
C VAL A 47 -9.12 -0.06 6.45
N PRO A 48 -9.95 -0.56 5.53
CA PRO A 48 -9.85 -1.93 5.07
C PRO A 48 -8.56 -2.20 4.30
N ILE A 49 -8.08 -3.42 4.44
CA ILE A 49 -6.82 -3.87 3.83
C ILE A 49 -7.08 -5.10 2.96
N GLN A 50 -6.40 -5.19 1.83
CA GLN A 50 -6.31 -6.37 0.98
C GLN A 50 -4.84 -6.71 0.75
N VAL A 51 -4.51 -8.00 0.60
CA VAL A 51 -3.12 -8.47 0.45
C VAL A 51 -3.01 -9.28 -0.82
N THR A 52 -1.90 -9.13 -1.55
CA THR A 52 -1.55 -10.03 -2.66
C THR A 52 -0.26 -10.78 -2.41
N GLU A 53 -0.16 -11.98 -2.98
CA GLU A 53 1.04 -12.80 -3.02
C GLU A 53 1.35 -13.17 -4.48
N GLN A 54 2.52 -12.76 -4.96
CA GLN A 54 3.03 -13.12 -6.29
C GLN A 54 3.59 -14.53 -6.23
N TYR A 55 2.99 -15.46 -7.00
CA TYR A 55 3.48 -16.83 -7.16
C TYR A 55 4.09 -17.40 -5.87
N PRO A 56 3.29 -17.64 -4.80
CA PRO A 56 3.81 -17.95 -3.47
C PRO A 56 4.61 -19.26 -3.40
N LYS A 57 4.41 -20.20 -4.35
CA LYS A 57 5.28 -21.39 -4.50
C LYS A 57 6.74 -21.01 -4.77
N GLY A 58 6.97 -19.89 -5.48
CA GLY A 58 8.29 -19.36 -5.79
C GLY A 58 8.80 -18.36 -4.76
N LEU A 59 7.97 -17.36 -4.39
CA LEU A 59 8.38 -16.22 -3.55
C LEU A 59 8.10 -16.40 -2.05
N GLY A 60 7.44 -17.47 -1.66
CA GLY A 60 7.04 -17.70 -0.26
C GLY A 60 5.78 -16.94 0.10
N LYS A 61 5.43 -16.94 1.37
CA LYS A 61 4.26 -16.28 1.93
C LYS A 61 4.57 -14.83 2.31
N THR A 62 3.52 -14.07 2.58
CA THR A 62 3.63 -12.75 3.21
C THR A 62 4.42 -12.85 4.50
N LEU A 63 5.31 -11.89 4.77
CA LEU A 63 6.12 -11.86 6.00
C LEU A 63 5.24 -11.94 7.25
N PRO A 64 5.65 -12.67 8.29
CA PRO A 64 4.85 -12.86 9.50
C PRO A 64 4.41 -11.55 10.16
N GLU A 65 5.26 -10.53 10.18
CA GLU A 65 4.97 -9.22 10.77
C GLU A 65 3.83 -8.50 10.04
N ILE A 66 3.75 -8.65 8.72
CA ILE A 66 2.68 -8.10 7.89
C ILE A 66 1.41 -8.97 8.01
N ALA A 67 1.58 -10.30 7.98
CA ALA A 67 0.48 -11.24 8.08
C ALA A 67 -0.31 -11.07 9.40
N GLU A 68 0.38 -10.84 10.54
CA GLU A 68 -0.28 -10.56 11.82
C GLU A 68 -1.10 -9.26 11.78
N LEU A 69 -0.58 -8.20 11.16
CA LEU A 69 -1.30 -6.92 11.02
C LEU A 69 -2.46 -6.98 10.01
N THR A 70 -2.45 -7.97 9.14
CA THR A 70 -3.45 -8.15 8.07
C THR A 70 -4.24 -9.46 8.21
N LYS A 71 -4.28 -10.07 9.40
CA LYS A 71 -4.91 -11.38 9.65
C LYS A 71 -6.39 -11.47 9.29
N ASN A 72 -7.09 -10.35 9.30
CA ASN A 72 -8.50 -10.26 8.91
C ASN A 72 -8.69 -9.84 7.44
N ALA A 73 -7.61 -9.57 6.72
CA ALA A 73 -7.65 -9.17 5.32
C ALA A 73 -7.70 -10.39 4.39
N PRO A 74 -8.41 -10.30 3.26
CA PRO A 74 -8.30 -11.32 2.23
C PRO A 74 -6.92 -11.31 1.60
N VAL A 75 -6.39 -12.49 1.29
CA VAL A 75 -5.12 -12.71 0.59
C VAL A 75 -5.41 -13.31 -0.77
N TYR A 76 -4.87 -12.71 -1.83
CA TYR A 76 -5.05 -13.16 -3.21
C TYR A 76 -3.71 -13.58 -3.82
N GLU A 77 -3.63 -14.81 -4.29
CA GLU A 77 -2.49 -15.28 -5.06
C GLU A 77 -2.61 -14.82 -6.52
N LYS A 78 -1.51 -14.38 -7.12
CA LYS A 78 -1.50 -13.91 -8.49
C LYS A 78 -0.23 -14.33 -9.24
N THR A 79 -0.33 -14.41 -10.57
CA THR A 79 0.81 -14.58 -11.49
C THR A 79 1.05 -13.32 -12.32
N ARG A 80 0.00 -12.56 -12.65
CA ARG A 80 0.14 -11.23 -13.25
C ARG A 80 0.81 -10.26 -12.28
N PHE A 81 1.51 -9.26 -12.79
CA PHE A 81 2.22 -8.32 -11.93
C PHE A 81 1.29 -7.35 -11.22
N SER A 82 0.33 -6.77 -11.93
CA SER A 82 -0.67 -5.89 -11.32
C SER A 82 -1.50 -6.61 -10.26
N ALA A 83 -1.68 -5.94 -9.13
CA ALA A 83 -2.57 -6.38 -8.05
C ALA A 83 -4.04 -5.98 -8.29
N TYR A 84 -4.35 -5.24 -9.35
CA TYR A 84 -5.74 -4.91 -9.70
C TYR A 84 -6.43 -6.12 -10.33
N LEU A 85 -6.72 -7.11 -9.47
CA LEU A 85 -7.39 -8.36 -9.83
C LEU A 85 -8.91 -8.15 -9.92
N PRO A 86 -9.66 -8.98 -10.68
CA PRO A 86 -11.12 -8.88 -10.76
C PRO A 86 -11.82 -8.92 -9.40
N GLU A 87 -11.31 -9.72 -8.46
CA GLU A 87 -11.84 -9.82 -7.09
C GLU A 87 -11.64 -8.52 -6.30
N ILE A 88 -10.46 -7.90 -6.47
CA ILE A 88 -10.13 -6.62 -5.84
C ILE A 88 -10.95 -5.50 -6.48
N GLU A 89 -11.02 -5.43 -7.80
CA GLU A 89 -11.86 -4.50 -8.55
C GLU A 89 -13.32 -4.52 -8.05
N LYS A 90 -13.90 -5.72 -7.97
CA LYS A 90 -15.27 -5.91 -7.49
C LYS A 90 -15.46 -5.40 -6.05
N LYS A 91 -14.51 -5.65 -5.17
CA LYS A 91 -14.57 -5.14 -3.78
C LYS A 91 -14.48 -3.63 -3.71
N LEU A 92 -13.53 -3.04 -4.43
CA LEU A 92 -13.38 -1.58 -4.49
C LEU A 92 -14.66 -0.92 -5.02
N ALA A 93 -15.27 -1.48 -6.07
CA ALA A 93 -16.52 -0.98 -6.65
C ALA A 93 -17.68 -1.10 -5.66
N ASN A 94 -17.89 -2.26 -5.04
CA ASN A 94 -18.97 -2.50 -4.07
C ASN A 94 -18.92 -1.55 -2.87
N ARG A 95 -17.71 -1.15 -2.45
CA ARG A 95 -17.49 -0.22 -1.35
C ARG A 95 -17.41 1.24 -1.80
N GLN A 96 -17.56 1.51 -3.09
CA GLN A 96 -17.44 2.84 -3.67
C GLN A 96 -16.12 3.54 -3.32
N VAL A 97 -15.01 2.75 -3.30
CA VAL A 97 -13.68 3.25 -2.99
C VAL A 97 -13.24 4.28 -4.02
N ARG A 98 -12.74 5.40 -3.57
CA ARG A 98 -12.20 6.49 -4.39
C ARG A 98 -10.70 6.60 -4.31
N ASN A 99 -10.12 6.13 -3.21
CA ASN A 99 -8.70 6.22 -2.93
C ASN A 99 -8.15 4.84 -2.56
N VAL A 100 -6.98 4.52 -3.09
CA VAL A 100 -6.21 3.34 -2.69
C VAL A 100 -4.85 3.80 -2.14
N ILE A 101 -4.52 3.37 -0.93
CA ILE A 101 -3.15 3.44 -0.40
C ILE A 101 -2.46 2.17 -0.85
N LEU A 102 -1.41 2.29 -1.66
CA LEU A 102 -0.70 1.17 -2.25
C LEU A 102 0.71 1.05 -1.66
N VAL A 103 1.03 -0.10 -1.10
CA VAL A 103 2.32 -0.40 -0.47
C VAL A 103 2.84 -1.76 -0.91
N GLY A 104 4.14 -1.97 -0.91
CA GLY A 104 4.72 -3.27 -1.25
C GLY A 104 5.83 -3.23 -2.29
N ALA A 105 6.02 -4.31 -3.04
CA ALA A 105 7.17 -4.52 -3.93
C ALA A 105 6.83 -5.32 -5.20
N GLU A 106 7.68 -5.21 -6.23
CA GLU A 106 8.71 -4.20 -6.42
C GLU A 106 8.10 -2.92 -7.00
N THR A 107 8.64 -1.77 -6.58
CA THR A 107 8.13 -0.45 -7.00
C THR A 107 7.97 -0.34 -8.52
N HIS A 108 8.97 -0.78 -9.29
CA HIS A 108 9.02 -0.65 -10.75
C HIS A 108 8.34 -1.80 -11.53
N VAL A 109 7.77 -2.78 -10.83
CA VAL A 109 7.08 -3.92 -11.46
C VAL A 109 5.62 -3.99 -11.00
N CYS A 110 5.35 -4.74 -9.93
CA CYS A 110 3.97 -4.97 -9.45
C CYS A 110 3.30 -3.67 -9.00
N MET A 111 4.02 -2.82 -8.27
CA MET A 111 3.48 -1.55 -7.78
C MET A 111 3.15 -0.60 -8.94
N LEU A 112 4.09 -0.39 -9.87
CA LEU A 112 3.87 0.52 -11.01
C LEU A 112 2.70 0.07 -11.88
N GLN A 113 2.63 -1.22 -12.24
CA GLN A 113 1.52 -1.73 -13.05
C GLN A 113 0.18 -1.63 -12.33
N THR A 114 0.17 -1.84 -11.02
CA THR A 114 -1.05 -1.65 -10.22
C THR A 114 -1.50 -0.20 -10.19
N VAL A 115 -0.57 0.75 -10.03
CA VAL A 115 -0.86 2.20 -10.13
C VAL A 115 -1.50 2.53 -11.48
N LEU A 116 -0.90 2.07 -12.58
CA LEU A 116 -1.40 2.35 -13.92
C LEU A 116 -2.82 1.81 -14.15
N ASP A 117 -3.12 0.62 -13.64
CA ASP A 117 -4.45 0.03 -13.79
C ASP A 117 -5.49 0.74 -12.92
N LEU A 118 -5.17 1.03 -11.65
CA LEU A 118 -6.05 1.75 -10.73
C LEU A 118 -6.35 3.18 -11.21
N THR A 119 -5.34 3.91 -11.68
CA THR A 119 -5.53 5.28 -12.20
C THR A 119 -6.38 5.28 -13.46
N ARG A 120 -6.19 4.29 -14.35
CA ARG A 120 -7.03 4.10 -15.55
C ARG A 120 -8.49 3.79 -15.17
N ALA A 121 -8.72 3.11 -14.06
CA ALA A 121 -10.04 2.84 -13.52
C ALA A 121 -10.68 4.05 -12.78
N GLY A 122 -9.98 5.21 -12.74
CA GLY A 122 -10.46 6.42 -12.09
C GLY A 122 -10.29 6.44 -10.57
N ILE A 123 -9.48 5.55 -10.02
CA ILE A 123 -9.18 5.48 -8.59
C ILE A 123 -7.92 6.30 -8.32
N GLN A 124 -7.99 7.19 -7.33
CA GLN A 124 -6.82 7.95 -6.88
C GLN A 124 -5.90 7.05 -6.06
N VAL A 125 -4.63 6.95 -6.46
CA VAL A 125 -3.65 6.13 -5.75
C VAL A 125 -2.70 7.00 -4.93
N TYR A 126 -2.49 6.60 -3.69
CA TYR A 126 -1.50 7.18 -2.78
C TYR A 126 -0.40 6.14 -2.52
N VAL A 127 0.83 6.51 -2.81
CA VAL A 127 2.00 5.65 -2.62
C VAL A 127 2.91 6.30 -1.58
N PRO A 128 2.89 5.86 -0.32
CA PRO A 128 3.91 6.28 0.65
C PRO A 128 5.28 5.75 0.21
N PHE A 129 6.19 6.64 -0.15
CA PHE A 129 7.46 6.26 -0.78
C PHE A 129 8.35 5.38 0.13
N GLU A 130 8.18 5.49 1.45
CA GLU A 130 8.88 4.64 2.43
C GLU A 130 8.37 3.20 2.42
N CYS A 131 7.12 2.97 2.02
CA CYS A 131 6.44 1.68 2.04
C CYS A 131 6.58 0.89 0.74
N THR A 132 7.54 1.25 -0.12
CA THR A 132 7.83 0.51 -1.34
C THR A 132 9.32 0.47 -1.63
N SER A 133 9.79 -0.60 -2.25
CA SER A 133 11.19 -0.74 -2.64
C SER A 133 11.35 -1.59 -3.89
N SER A 134 12.56 -1.54 -4.45
CA SER A 134 13.04 -2.33 -5.57
C SER A 134 14.44 -2.85 -5.27
N ARG A 135 14.91 -3.87 -5.99
CA ARG A 135 16.28 -4.39 -5.86
C ARG A 135 17.35 -3.32 -6.13
N LYS A 136 17.05 -2.36 -7.02
CA LYS A 136 17.93 -1.22 -7.33
C LYS A 136 17.21 0.08 -7.01
N LEU A 137 17.90 0.98 -6.30
CA LEU A 137 17.33 2.28 -5.92
C LEU A 137 16.90 3.10 -7.14
N GLN A 138 17.70 3.10 -8.22
CA GLN A 138 17.37 3.83 -9.46
C GLN A 138 16.04 3.36 -10.08
N ASN A 139 15.73 2.06 -9.98
CA ASN A 139 14.46 1.53 -10.47
C ASN A 139 13.28 2.01 -9.60
N LYS A 140 13.46 2.09 -8.29
CA LYS A 140 12.47 2.68 -7.37
C LYS A 140 12.22 4.14 -7.72
N ASP A 141 13.27 4.94 -7.81
CA ASP A 141 13.16 6.39 -8.05
C ASP A 141 12.49 6.69 -9.40
N ASN A 142 12.91 6.00 -10.46
CA ASN A 142 12.29 6.12 -11.76
C ASN A 142 10.80 5.70 -11.75
N ALA A 143 10.46 4.62 -11.07
CA ALA A 143 9.07 4.17 -10.97
C ALA A 143 8.19 5.16 -10.19
N LEU A 144 8.69 5.73 -9.10
CA LEU A 144 7.96 6.77 -8.35
C LEU A 144 7.69 8.00 -9.21
N GLN A 145 8.63 8.38 -10.10
CA GLN A 145 8.38 9.46 -11.06
C GLN A 145 7.29 9.08 -12.06
N GLN A 146 7.36 7.89 -12.67
CA GLN A 146 6.31 7.41 -13.58
C GLN A 146 4.92 7.35 -12.90
N MET A 147 4.87 6.97 -11.63
CA MET A 147 3.61 6.96 -10.86
C MET A 147 3.04 8.38 -10.70
N ARG A 148 3.89 9.39 -10.42
CA ARG A 148 3.47 10.80 -10.37
C ARG A 148 2.92 11.25 -11.72
N ASP A 149 3.62 10.95 -12.81
CA ASP A 149 3.21 11.32 -14.17
C ASP A 149 1.88 10.65 -14.57
N ALA A 150 1.60 9.46 -14.03
CA ALA A 150 0.33 8.75 -14.20
C ALA A 150 -0.81 9.30 -13.31
N GLY A 151 -0.55 10.29 -12.45
CA GLY A 151 -1.55 10.91 -11.59
C GLY A 151 -1.62 10.34 -10.16
N ALA A 152 -0.74 9.43 -9.77
CA ALA A 152 -0.66 8.98 -8.38
C ALA A 152 -0.03 10.04 -7.48
N VAL A 153 -0.46 10.09 -6.23
CA VAL A 153 0.15 10.92 -5.19
C VAL A 153 1.25 10.10 -4.50
N VAL A 154 2.50 10.43 -4.80
CA VAL A 154 3.64 9.89 -4.04
C VAL A 154 3.78 10.70 -2.77
N SER A 155 3.43 10.09 -1.65
CA SER A 155 3.33 10.68 -0.33
C SER A 155 4.30 10.01 0.65
N ASN A 156 4.12 10.25 1.93
CA ASN A 156 4.81 9.56 3.04
C ASN A 156 3.80 9.04 4.06
N VAL A 157 4.26 8.15 4.96
CA VAL A 157 3.41 7.51 5.97
C VAL A 157 2.71 8.54 6.87
N GLU A 158 3.46 9.51 7.38
CA GLU A 158 2.93 10.55 8.26
C GLU A 158 1.83 11.36 7.58
N SER A 159 2.09 11.87 6.38
CA SER A 159 1.10 12.65 5.63
C SER A 159 -0.18 11.87 5.34
N VAL A 160 -0.07 10.58 5.01
CA VAL A 160 -1.24 9.72 4.76
C VAL A 160 -2.06 9.54 6.04
N LEU A 161 -1.43 9.21 7.15
CA LEU A 161 -2.13 9.02 8.43
C LEU A 161 -2.78 10.30 8.95
N PHE A 162 -2.10 11.44 8.84
CA PHE A 162 -2.67 12.72 9.25
C PHE A 162 -3.79 13.22 8.32
N GLN A 163 -3.73 12.92 7.02
CA GLN A 163 -4.85 13.18 6.12
C GLN A 163 -6.10 12.37 6.49
N LEU A 164 -5.93 11.11 6.90
CA LEU A 164 -7.04 10.27 7.37
C LEU A 164 -7.61 10.73 8.72
N LEU A 165 -6.76 11.21 9.63
CA LEU A 165 -7.16 11.78 10.92
C LEU A 165 -7.96 13.08 10.76
N GLN A 166 -7.56 13.95 9.84
CA GLN A 166 -8.14 15.27 9.54
C GLN A 166 -8.07 16.31 10.67
N ASP A 167 -8.16 15.92 11.93
CA ASP A 167 -8.22 16.83 13.08
C ASP A 167 -7.41 16.27 14.26
N ALA A 168 -6.67 17.13 14.96
CA ALA A 168 -5.94 16.78 16.17
C ALA A 168 -6.85 16.40 17.36
N LYS A 169 -8.15 16.68 17.27
CA LYS A 169 -9.17 16.25 18.25
C LYS A 169 -9.70 14.84 17.98
N HIS A 170 -9.28 14.21 16.88
CA HIS A 170 -9.69 12.84 16.54
C HIS A 170 -9.27 11.89 17.68
N GLU A 171 -10.15 10.97 18.07
CA GLU A 171 -9.92 10.04 19.21
C GLU A 171 -8.64 9.20 19.06
N ALA A 172 -8.28 8.83 17.82
CA ALA A 172 -7.08 8.07 17.51
C ALA A 172 -5.79 8.93 17.41
N PHE A 173 -5.88 10.26 17.50
CA PHE A 173 -4.73 11.16 17.25
C PHE A 173 -3.53 10.85 18.14
N LYS A 174 -3.73 10.66 19.44
CA LYS A 174 -2.63 10.42 20.40
C LYS A 174 -1.88 9.13 20.08
N GLU A 175 -2.60 8.09 19.73
CA GLU A 175 -2.03 6.77 19.40
C GLU A 175 -1.27 6.83 18.07
N ILE A 176 -1.87 7.40 17.02
CA ILE A 176 -1.23 7.53 15.70
C ILE A 176 -0.01 8.45 15.77
N SER A 177 -0.10 9.60 16.46
CA SER A 177 1.06 10.47 16.68
C SER A 177 2.18 9.75 17.45
N GLY A 178 1.87 8.81 18.32
CA GLY A 178 2.84 7.96 19.01
C GLY A 178 3.55 6.94 18.12
N LEU A 179 2.92 6.49 17.03
CA LEU A 179 3.50 5.55 16.07
C LEU A 179 4.59 6.19 15.17
N ILE A 180 4.55 7.50 15.00
CA ILE A 180 5.36 8.26 14.02
C ILE A 180 6.63 8.84 14.64
N ARG A 181 6.79 8.78 15.97
CA ARG A 181 7.94 9.33 16.71
C ARG A 181 9.17 8.45 16.64
#